data_d783dc305872c1107256c7f4df7bccdb
#
_entry.id   d783dc305872c1107256c7f4df7bccdb
#
_cell.length_a   1.000
_cell.length_b   1.000
_cell.length_c   1.000
_cell.angle_alpha   90.00
_cell.angle_beta   90.00
_cell.angle_gamma   90.00
#
_symmetry.space_group_name_H-M   'P 1'
#
loop_
_entity.id
_entity.type
_entity.pdbx_description
1 polymer ?
#
loop_
_entity_poly.entity_id
_entity_poly.type
_entity_poly.pdbx_seq_one_letter_code
_entity_poly.pdbx_strand_id
1 'polypeptide(L)'
;MFRTSSTCQRWSAREIRVLHEMPRVLVVDDNVGAAEALATYLSYEGVEARAANGCAEALRCVKDWVPDVVVLDIMMPERDGYETASALRSYLPTQSLGIVAFTSLDEDHVKETGKARHNFDGYCQKGTAPTALLALMRKLWRE
;
A
#
# COMPACT_ATOMS: atom_id res chain seq x y z
N MET A 1 26.60 -16.85 2.61
CA MET A 1 26.41 -15.72 1.75
C MET A 1 25.22 -14.87 2.15
N PHE A 2 25.43 -13.62 2.29
CA PHE A 2 24.38 -12.73 2.71
C PHE A 2 23.61 -12.24 1.51
N ARG A 3 22.32 -12.42 1.60
CA ARG A 3 21.44 -11.88 0.60
C ARG A 3 21.09 -10.45 0.99
N THR A 4 21.61 -9.50 0.25
CA THR A 4 21.09 -8.17 0.33
C THR A 4 19.82 -8.17 -0.47
N SER A 5 18.76 -8.69 0.12
CA SER A 5 17.50 -8.67 -0.58
C SER A 5 16.98 -7.25 -0.60
N SER A 6 16.66 -6.77 -1.78
CA SER A 6 15.77 -5.63 -1.87
C SER A 6 14.47 -6.07 -1.21
N THR A 7 14.09 -5.35 -0.20
CA THR A 7 12.89 -5.65 0.56
C THR A 7 11.68 -4.93 -0.01
N CYS A 8 11.83 -4.24 -1.13
CA CYS A 8 10.75 -3.63 -1.88
C CYS A 8 10.82 -4.09 -3.32
N GLN A 9 9.72 -4.64 -3.84
CA GLN A 9 9.65 -5.19 -5.18
C GLN A 9 8.41 -4.72 -5.89
N ARG A 10 8.56 -4.40 -7.17
CA ARG A 10 7.42 -4.13 -8.03
C ARG A 10 6.86 -5.46 -8.51
N TRP A 11 5.55 -5.66 -8.38
CA TRP A 11 4.88 -6.91 -8.76
C TRP A 11 4.06 -6.81 -10.04
N SER A 12 3.65 -5.61 -10.43
CA SER A 12 2.91 -5.43 -11.66
C SER A 12 3.64 -4.47 -12.59
N ALA A 13 3.35 -4.59 -13.88
CA ALA A 13 3.88 -3.67 -14.87
C ALA A 13 2.94 -2.47 -15.08
N ARG A 14 1.84 -2.40 -14.34
CA ARG A 14 0.87 -1.32 -14.48
C ARG A 14 1.50 0.02 -14.11
N GLU A 15 1.14 1.03 -14.84
CA GLU A 15 1.44 2.40 -14.46
C GLU A 15 0.20 2.96 -13.78
N ILE A 16 0.38 3.45 -12.56
CA ILE A 16 -0.72 4.01 -11.78
C ILE A 16 -0.84 5.48 -12.14
N ARG A 17 -1.99 5.85 -12.66
CA ARG A 17 -2.23 7.24 -13.04
C ARG A 17 -2.56 8.06 -11.81
N VAL A 18 -1.77 9.11 -11.58
CA VAL A 18 -2.03 10.06 -10.51
C VAL A 18 -3.04 11.07 -11.02
N LEU A 19 -4.19 11.15 -10.36
CA LEU A 19 -5.31 12.00 -10.78
C LEU A 19 -5.37 13.32 -10.02
N HIS A 20 -4.48 13.51 -9.05
CA HIS A 20 -4.50 14.68 -8.19
C HIS A 20 -3.21 15.46 -8.34
N GLU A 21 -3.25 16.73 -8.02
CA GLU A 21 -2.08 17.60 -8.12
C GLU A 21 -0.92 17.07 -7.29
N MET A 22 -1.21 16.58 -6.08
CA MET A 22 -0.26 15.84 -5.27
C MET A 22 -0.71 14.39 -5.22
N PRO A 23 0.19 13.42 -5.39
CA PRO A 23 -0.21 12.02 -5.24
C PRO A 23 -0.84 11.79 -3.86
N ARG A 24 -1.93 11.03 -3.83
CA ARG A 24 -2.62 10.69 -2.58
C ARG A 24 -2.31 9.26 -2.19
N VAL A 25 -1.89 9.06 -0.97
CA VAL A 25 -1.56 7.73 -0.44
C VAL A 25 -2.36 7.48 0.84
N LEU A 26 -3.05 6.35 0.89
CA LEU A 26 -3.70 5.88 2.09
C LEU A 26 -2.85 4.79 2.72
N VAL A 27 -2.46 4.98 3.97
CA VAL A 27 -1.69 3.99 4.73
C VAL A 27 -2.67 3.23 5.62
N VAL A 28 -2.79 1.92 5.40
CA VAL A 28 -3.72 1.06 6.16
C VAL A 28 -2.91 0.09 7.01
N ASP A 29 -3.00 0.24 8.32
CA ASP A 29 -2.25 -0.57 9.29
C ASP A 29 -2.96 -0.48 10.63
N ASP A 30 -3.18 -1.62 11.28
CA ASP A 30 -3.85 -1.65 12.57
C ASP A 30 -3.00 -1.08 13.70
N ASN A 31 -1.70 -0.94 13.48
CA ASN A 31 -0.84 -0.20 14.40
C ASN A 31 -0.97 1.28 14.11
N VAL A 32 -1.74 1.97 14.92
CA VAL A 32 -2.07 3.39 14.73
C VAL A 32 -0.83 4.25 14.65
N GLY A 33 0.11 4.06 15.56
CA GLY A 33 1.35 4.85 15.61
C GLY A 33 2.19 4.65 14.35
N ALA A 34 2.31 3.41 13.87
CA ALA A 34 3.07 3.11 12.68
C ALA A 34 2.42 3.73 11.43
N ALA A 35 1.10 3.64 11.32
CA ALA A 35 0.38 4.21 10.20
C ALA A 35 0.53 5.74 10.16
N GLU A 36 0.38 6.38 11.31
CA GLU A 36 0.50 7.83 11.40
C GLU A 36 1.93 8.31 11.14
N ALA A 37 2.91 7.59 11.64
CA ALA A 37 4.32 7.93 11.41
C ALA A 37 4.65 7.87 9.92
N LEU A 38 4.21 6.83 9.24
CA LEU A 38 4.46 6.69 7.81
C LEU A 38 3.73 7.77 7.02
N ALA A 39 2.46 8.04 7.34
CA ALA A 39 1.70 9.08 6.68
C ALA A 39 2.36 10.45 6.85
N THR A 40 2.87 10.72 8.06
CA THR A 40 3.57 11.97 8.35
C THR A 40 4.85 12.09 7.50
N TYR A 41 5.63 11.01 7.44
CA TYR A 41 6.83 11.00 6.61
C TYR A 41 6.50 11.30 5.14
N LEU A 42 5.49 10.61 4.61
CA LEU A 42 5.09 10.81 3.21
C LEU A 42 4.62 12.24 2.95
N SER A 43 3.95 12.83 3.93
CA SER A 43 3.47 14.20 3.81
C SER A 43 4.62 15.20 3.66
N TYR A 44 5.76 14.94 4.28
CA TYR A 44 6.95 15.78 4.12
C TYR A 44 7.61 15.58 2.76
N GLU A 45 7.28 14.50 2.06
CA GLU A 45 7.90 14.17 0.78
C GLU A 45 7.04 14.51 -0.43
N GLY A 46 6.09 15.41 -0.25
CA GLY A 46 5.27 15.87 -1.36
C GLY A 46 4.07 15.00 -1.70
N VAL A 47 3.65 14.17 -0.75
CA VAL A 47 2.52 13.27 -0.91
C VAL A 47 1.41 13.70 0.05
N GLU A 48 0.17 13.70 -0.40
CA GLU A 48 -0.97 13.87 0.49
C GLU A 48 -1.31 12.51 1.07
N ALA A 49 -1.00 12.30 2.35
CA ALA A 49 -1.14 11.00 2.98
C ALA A 49 -2.15 11.01 4.11
N ARG A 50 -2.92 9.93 4.23
CA ARG A 50 -3.85 9.70 5.33
C ARG A 50 -3.63 8.29 5.86
N ALA A 51 -4.01 8.06 7.11
CA ALA A 51 -3.89 6.76 7.75
C ALA A 51 -5.28 6.21 8.07
N ALA A 52 -5.43 4.90 7.94
CA ALA A 52 -6.62 4.17 8.37
C ALA A 52 -6.18 2.94 9.16
N ASN A 53 -6.94 2.57 10.18
CA ASN A 53 -6.52 1.57 11.15
C ASN A 53 -7.02 0.16 10.87
N GLY A 54 -7.57 -0.08 9.70
CA GLY A 54 -8.05 -1.40 9.32
C GLY A 54 -8.95 -1.30 8.09
N CYS A 55 -9.49 -2.44 7.70
CA CYS A 55 -10.30 -2.55 6.49
C CYS A 55 -11.53 -1.63 6.53
N ALA A 56 -12.30 -1.68 7.61
CA ALA A 56 -13.54 -0.90 7.71
C ALA A 56 -13.28 0.59 7.57
N GLU A 57 -12.26 1.09 8.27
CA GLU A 57 -11.92 2.52 8.21
C GLU A 57 -11.39 2.90 6.82
N ALA A 58 -10.60 2.02 6.20
CA ALA A 58 -10.10 2.25 4.86
C ALA A 58 -11.25 2.37 3.87
N LEU A 59 -12.23 1.46 3.94
CA LEU A 59 -13.37 1.50 3.04
C LEU A 59 -14.25 2.74 3.25
N ARG A 60 -14.36 3.21 4.49
CA ARG A 60 -15.06 4.47 4.75
C ARG A 60 -14.30 5.67 4.18
N CYS A 61 -12.99 5.67 4.35
CA CYS A 61 -12.14 6.76 3.89
C CYS A 61 -12.23 6.96 2.38
N VAL A 62 -12.18 5.87 1.62
CA VAL A 62 -12.11 5.96 0.16
C VAL A 62 -13.42 6.43 -0.48
N LYS A 63 -14.51 6.47 0.28
CA LYS A 63 -15.77 7.01 -0.24
C LYS A 63 -15.71 8.51 -0.46
N ASP A 64 -14.97 9.20 0.41
CA ASP A 64 -14.86 10.66 0.35
C ASP A 64 -13.52 11.13 -0.17
N TRP A 65 -12.52 10.26 -0.16
CA TRP A 65 -11.17 10.63 -0.52
C TRP A 65 -10.50 9.44 -1.22
N VAL A 66 -10.50 9.47 -2.55
CA VAL A 66 -9.94 8.37 -3.33
C VAL A 66 -8.44 8.54 -3.46
N PRO A 67 -7.63 7.61 -2.94
CA PRO A 67 -6.18 7.69 -3.09
C PRO A 67 -5.73 7.21 -4.45
N ASP A 68 -4.50 7.54 -4.80
CA ASP A 68 -3.85 7.00 -6.00
C ASP A 68 -3.16 5.68 -5.68
N VAL A 69 -2.62 5.55 -4.47
CA VAL A 69 -1.97 4.32 -3.99
C VAL A 69 -2.39 4.05 -2.55
N VAL A 70 -2.60 2.78 -2.24
CA VAL A 70 -2.82 2.30 -0.87
C VAL A 70 -1.61 1.49 -0.45
N VAL A 71 -1.02 1.85 0.70
CA VAL A 71 0.02 1.06 1.36
C VAL A 71 -0.71 0.25 2.43
N LEU A 72 -0.68 -1.07 2.31
CA LEU A 72 -1.61 -1.94 2.99
C LEU A 72 -0.89 -3.04 3.77
N ASP A 73 -1.07 -3.03 5.09
CA ASP A 73 -0.59 -4.13 5.93
C ASP A 73 -1.43 -5.38 5.65
N ILE A 74 -0.78 -6.52 5.62
CA ILE A 74 -1.43 -7.81 5.40
C ILE A 74 -2.00 -8.36 6.72
N MET A 75 -1.23 -8.28 7.79
CA MET A 75 -1.62 -8.87 9.07
C MET A 75 -2.41 -7.88 9.91
N MET A 76 -3.71 -7.94 9.79
CA MET A 76 -4.62 -7.11 10.56
C MET A 76 -5.75 -7.98 11.13
N PRO A 77 -6.26 -7.64 12.32
CA PRO A 77 -7.39 -8.38 12.89
C PRO A 77 -8.66 -8.16 12.06
N GLU A 78 -9.62 -9.05 12.25
CA GLU A 78 -10.92 -9.07 11.59
C GLU A 78 -10.79 -9.35 10.10
N ARG A 79 -10.49 -8.32 9.29
CA ARG A 79 -10.28 -8.49 7.85
C ARG A 79 -8.85 -8.12 7.53
N ASP A 80 -8.11 -9.07 6.98
CA ASP A 80 -6.70 -8.88 6.68
C ASP A 80 -6.46 -8.03 5.42
N GLY A 81 -5.20 -7.86 5.06
CA GLY A 81 -4.85 -7.06 3.89
C GLY A 81 -5.30 -7.67 2.57
N TYR A 82 -5.36 -8.99 2.48
CA TYR A 82 -5.86 -9.64 1.26
C TYR A 82 -7.33 -9.32 1.06
N GLU A 83 -8.11 -9.41 2.11
CA GLU A 83 -9.54 -9.09 2.06
C GLU A 83 -9.76 -7.61 1.78
N THR A 84 -8.95 -6.75 2.38
CA THR A 84 -9.03 -5.31 2.14
C THR A 84 -8.73 -4.98 0.69
N ALA A 85 -7.67 -5.57 0.13
CA ALA A 85 -7.31 -5.37 -1.28
C ALA A 85 -8.44 -5.82 -2.20
N SER A 86 -9.03 -6.98 -1.92
CA SER A 86 -10.14 -7.50 -2.70
C SER A 86 -11.34 -6.56 -2.66
N ALA A 87 -11.65 -6.01 -1.48
CA ALA A 87 -12.76 -5.07 -1.33
C ALA A 87 -12.50 -3.78 -2.13
N LEU A 88 -11.27 -3.27 -2.09
CA LEU A 88 -10.91 -2.08 -2.86
C LEU A 88 -11.05 -2.33 -4.37
N ARG A 89 -10.63 -3.50 -4.85
CA ARG A 89 -10.75 -3.85 -6.26
C ARG A 89 -12.20 -4.02 -6.70
N SER A 90 -13.08 -4.34 -5.78
CA SER A 90 -14.52 -4.53 -6.06
C SER A 90 -15.31 -3.24 -6.04
N TYR A 91 -14.73 -2.15 -5.54
CA TYR A 91 -15.37 -0.84 -5.47
C TYR A 91 -14.90 -0.01 -6.65
N LEU A 92 -15.81 0.39 -7.52
CA LEU A 92 -15.47 1.02 -8.79
C LEU A 92 -14.49 2.21 -8.66
N PRO A 93 -14.68 3.16 -7.73
CA PRO A 93 -13.75 4.29 -7.62
C PRO A 93 -12.31 3.90 -7.25
N THR A 94 -12.10 2.73 -6.64
CA THR A 94 -10.77 2.30 -6.22
C THR A 94 -10.25 1.09 -7.01
N GLN A 95 -11.01 0.66 -8.01
CA GLN A 95 -10.71 -0.55 -8.75
C GLN A 95 -9.31 -0.54 -9.39
N SER A 96 -8.86 0.60 -9.84
CA SER A 96 -7.60 0.74 -10.59
C SER A 96 -6.45 1.39 -9.82
N LEU A 97 -6.65 1.75 -8.55
CA LEU A 97 -5.58 2.37 -7.78
C LEU A 97 -4.41 1.41 -7.57
N GLY A 98 -3.27 1.95 -7.17
CA GLY A 98 -2.12 1.10 -6.83
C GLY A 98 -2.27 0.53 -5.43
N ILE A 99 -1.87 -0.72 -5.24
CA ILE A 99 -1.86 -1.33 -3.91
C ILE A 99 -0.48 -1.92 -3.68
N VAL A 100 0.17 -1.48 -2.61
CA VAL A 100 1.47 -1.99 -2.19
C VAL A 100 1.29 -2.72 -0.85
N ALA A 101 1.67 -3.99 -0.79
CA ALA A 101 1.70 -4.72 0.46
C ALA A 101 2.88 -4.21 1.29
N PHE A 102 2.62 -3.83 2.54
CA PHE A 102 3.65 -3.36 3.46
C PHE A 102 3.52 -4.14 4.76
N THR A 103 4.32 -5.18 4.91
CA THR A 103 4.11 -6.20 5.93
C THR A 103 5.42 -6.76 6.45
N SER A 104 5.40 -7.32 7.66
CA SER A 104 6.56 -8.02 8.22
C SER A 104 6.76 -9.40 7.59
N LEU A 105 5.75 -9.93 6.90
CA LEU A 105 5.88 -11.21 6.20
C LEU A 105 6.88 -11.08 5.04
N ASP A 106 7.63 -12.14 4.76
CA ASP A 106 8.55 -12.10 3.63
C ASP A 106 7.81 -12.21 2.30
N GLU A 107 8.47 -11.85 1.24
CA GLU A 107 7.88 -11.80 -0.09
C GLU A 107 7.36 -13.15 -0.56
N ASP A 108 8.13 -14.20 -0.33
CA ASP A 108 7.74 -15.54 -0.77
C ASP A 108 6.45 -15.99 -0.08
N HIS A 109 6.33 -15.71 1.21
CA HIS A 109 5.13 -16.05 1.96
C HIS A 109 3.89 -15.35 1.37
N VAL A 110 4.01 -14.07 1.06
CA VAL A 110 2.89 -13.31 0.50
C VAL A 110 2.53 -13.82 -0.90
N LYS A 111 3.52 -14.15 -1.71
CA LYS A 111 3.29 -14.70 -3.05
C LYS A 111 2.62 -16.07 -3.02
N GLU A 112 2.98 -16.91 -2.06
CA GLU A 112 2.47 -18.28 -1.96
C GLU A 112 0.97 -18.34 -1.69
N THR A 113 0.38 -17.31 -1.11
CA THR A 113 -1.05 -17.32 -0.83
C THR A 113 -1.89 -17.26 -2.11
N GLY A 114 -1.29 -16.92 -3.25
CA GLY A 114 -1.95 -16.92 -4.55
C GLY A 114 -3.03 -15.86 -4.72
N LYS A 115 -3.75 -15.55 -3.66
CA LYS A 115 -4.84 -14.58 -3.70
C LYS A 115 -4.36 -13.14 -3.81
N ALA A 116 -3.17 -12.89 -3.32
CA ALA A 116 -2.64 -11.54 -3.22
C ALA A 116 -2.11 -11.00 -4.55
N ARG A 117 -1.59 -11.90 -5.36
CA ARG A 117 -0.75 -11.51 -6.48
C ARG A 117 -1.44 -10.62 -7.50
N HIS A 118 -2.72 -10.89 -7.75
CA HIS A 118 -3.48 -10.13 -8.75
C HIS A 118 -3.92 -8.76 -8.26
N ASN A 119 -4.01 -8.61 -6.95
CA ASN A 119 -4.53 -7.37 -6.36
C ASN A 119 -3.42 -6.38 -6.01
N PHE A 120 -2.18 -6.84 -5.88
CA PHE A 120 -1.06 -6.00 -5.45
C PHE A 120 -0.16 -5.63 -6.61
N ASP A 121 0.28 -4.38 -6.60
CA ASP A 121 1.21 -3.85 -7.59
C ASP A 121 2.65 -3.87 -7.09
N GLY A 122 2.85 -4.01 -5.81
CA GLY A 122 4.17 -4.06 -5.22
C GLY A 122 4.17 -4.57 -3.80
N TYR A 123 5.35 -4.76 -3.28
CA TYR A 123 5.59 -5.32 -1.96
C TYR A 123 6.77 -4.61 -1.32
N CYS A 124 6.64 -4.24 -0.06
CA CYS A 124 7.76 -3.79 0.77
C CYS A 124 7.66 -4.47 2.12
N GLN A 125 8.78 -4.98 2.60
CA GLN A 125 8.84 -5.57 3.93
C GLN A 125 8.99 -4.47 4.98
N LYS A 126 8.23 -4.57 6.07
CA LYS A 126 8.37 -3.66 7.20
C LYS A 126 9.78 -3.77 7.77
N GLY A 127 10.31 -2.65 8.25
CA GLY A 127 11.69 -2.58 8.66
C GLY A 127 12.60 -2.00 7.59
N THR A 128 12.11 -1.96 6.35
CA THR A 128 12.80 -1.27 5.27
C THR A 128 12.66 0.24 5.47
N ALA A 129 13.69 0.98 5.09
CA ALA A 129 13.63 2.44 5.19
C ALA A 129 12.43 2.99 4.40
N PRO A 130 11.68 3.95 4.94
CA PRO A 130 10.53 4.52 4.23
C PRO A 130 10.89 5.15 2.90
N THR A 131 12.15 5.55 2.71
CA THR A 131 12.63 6.05 1.42
C THR A 131 12.54 4.99 0.32
N ALA A 132 12.74 3.71 0.66
CA ALA A 132 12.63 2.62 -0.30
C ALA A 132 11.18 2.39 -0.72
N LEU A 133 10.25 2.50 0.22
CA LEU A 133 8.83 2.41 -0.09
C LEU A 133 8.41 3.56 -1.01
N LEU A 134 8.83 4.76 -0.70
CA LEU A 134 8.51 5.92 -1.53
C LEU A 134 9.10 5.77 -2.93
N ALA A 135 10.32 5.26 -3.04
CA ALA A 135 10.97 5.01 -4.33
C ALA A 135 10.16 4.00 -5.16
N LEU A 136 9.67 2.94 -4.51
CA LEU A 136 8.82 1.97 -5.19
C LEU A 136 7.53 2.63 -5.71
N MET A 137 6.87 3.42 -4.86
CA MET A 137 5.64 4.10 -5.28
C MET A 137 5.88 5.04 -6.45
N ARG A 138 7.00 5.77 -6.44
CA ARG A 138 7.37 6.68 -7.55
C ARG A 138 7.60 5.95 -8.86
N LYS A 139 7.96 4.67 -8.80
CA LYS A 139 8.07 3.85 -10.00
C LYS A 139 6.70 3.37 -10.49
N LEU A 140 5.74 3.26 -9.60
CA LEU A 140 4.41 2.78 -9.94
C LEU A 140 3.55 3.87 -10.55
N TRP A 141 3.61 5.07 -10.01
CA TRP A 141 2.72 6.11 -10.46
C TRP A 141 3.31 6.94 -11.60
N ARG A 142 2.40 7.52 -12.35
CA ARG A 142 2.72 8.35 -13.49
C ARG A 142 2.00 9.67 -13.34
N GLU A 143 2.76 10.71 -13.44
CA GLU A 143 2.22 12.07 -13.37
C GLU A 143 1.75 12.58 -14.72
#